data_22994013f690fecdca309d2a6a4131c2
#
_entry.id   22994013f690fecdca309d2a6a4131c2
#
_cell.length_a   1.000
_cell.length_b   1.000
_cell.length_c   1.000
_cell.angle_alpha   90.00
_cell.angle_beta   90.00
_cell.angle_gamma   90.00
#
_symmetry.space_group_name_H-M   'P 1'
#
loop_
_entity.id
_entity.type
_entity.pdbx_description
1 polymer ?
#
loop_
_entity_poly.entity_id
_entity_poly.type
_entity_poly.pdbx_seq_one_letter_code
_entity_poly.pdbx_strand_id
1 'polypeptide(L)'
;FCLSRGLGDVYKRQIMKKYENQLPQEGRGNVHVAYQGKAIDQMIYEFMEEQGIPGMTLAIVQAPYIPRVVGYGVTDFEKGNLAAAKTLWPIGPISQGFTAVAIMQLYEKDKLDLNDAIGKYLKDIPENWKKISILQLMQHSSGIADYRSQKGFSVSADYQPEQLIKTIEAIPLAFEPGTDVKQSATNFLLLTSIIEKVSKMSYHNFVKKYQIDYLGLQQTYFGEDLARVKQEDVTTTANVHQIFKKDKDYINPSETVTGYIEKDGKLVVAPAISSSSMKGFSDIWASAENISHWDIGLAGGVLIAKPRNRDMIYKPTKLANGKMVPAIAGWQFYNHKGLMDIKGSVSGHSAFLSRFTDASELVCVTLLANKEGVDLTNLGRKIAAAFDSNKMGTGANDNLLYTYESQFSVAETMARIEQTLKAMGIPVFAKFDHGKNAEEVGLELRPNQVIVFGSPKVGTLLMQENPSISIELPLKISVWEDKNGSVWATFPQMRVMGAEYGLDKKPVIGKMQELLEKIVIQSASVY
;
A
#
# COMPACT_ATOMS: atom_id res chain seq x y z
N PHE A 1 -6.68 29.48 -19.40
CA PHE A 1 -6.18 28.14 -18.96
C PHE A 1 -4.89 28.19 -18.10
N CYS A 2 -4.17 29.29 -18.07
CA CYS A 2 -2.98 29.47 -17.20
C CYS A 2 -3.31 29.94 -15.76
N LEU A 3 -4.46 30.58 -15.53
CA LEU A 3 -4.81 31.15 -14.23
C LEU A 3 -5.34 30.13 -13.21
N SER A 4 -5.92 28.99 -13.66
CA SER A 4 -6.46 27.98 -12.76
C SER A 4 -5.38 27.05 -12.15
N ARG A 5 -4.28 26.79 -12.86
CA ARG A 5 -3.11 26.07 -12.31
C ARG A 5 -2.35 26.90 -11.27
N GLY A 6 -2.21 28.21 -11.49
CA GLY A 6 -1.51 29.11 -10.57
C GLY A 6 -2.19 29.27 -9.20
N LEU A 7 -3.51 29.28 -9.14
CA LEU A 7 -4.25 29.42 -7.89
C LEU A 7 -4.19 28.17 -6.99
N GLY A 8 -4.22 26.97 -7.60
CA GLY A 8 -4.04 25.71 -6.87
C GLY A 8 -2.63 25.58 -6.28
N ASP A 9 -1.61 25.97 -7.05
CA ASP A 9 -0.21 25.92 -6.59
C ASP A 9 0.10 27.01 -5.57
N VAL A 10 -0.50 28.20 -5.70
CA VAL A 10 -0.38 29.28 -4.70
C VAL A 10 -1.06 28.87 -3.39
N TYR A 11 -2.23 28.26 -3.46
CA TYR A 11 -2.94 27.77 -2.27
C TYR A 11 -2.19 26.61 -1.59
N LYS A 12 -1.69 25.64 -2.38
CA LYS A 12 -0.81 24.57 -1.88
C LYS A 12 0.44 25.13 -1.19
N ARG A 13 1.13 26.08 -1.82
CA ARG A 13 2.31 26.75 -1.26
C ARG A 13 2.00 27.58 0.00
N GLN A 14 0.87 28.26 0.06
CA GLN A 14 0.49 29.07 1.22
C GLN A 14 0.20 28.18 2.44
N ILE A 15 -0.45 27.03 2.26
CA ILE A 15 -0.75 26.11 3.35
C ILE A 15 0.54 25.45 3.84
N MET A 16 1.37 24.93 2.93
CA MET A 16 2.66 24.34 3.32
C MET A 16 3.57 25.37 3.95
N LYS A 17 3.61 26.60 3.43
CA LYS A 17 4.41 27.70 3.98
C LYS A 17 3.98 28.14 5.40
N LYS A 18 2.68 28.03 5.72
CA LYS A 18 2.19 28.28 7.09
C LYS A 18 2.79 27.27 8.09
N TYR A 19 3.11 26.06 7.63
CA TYR A 19 3.64 24.98 8.46
C TYR A 19 5.12 24.64 8.17
N GLU A 20 5.77 25.34 7.25
CA GLU A 20 7.14 25.10 6.75
C GLU A 20 8.21 25.14 7.87
N ASN A 21 7.93 25.84 8.96
CA ASN A 21 8.82 25.96 10.12
C ASN A 21 8.35 25.18 11.35
N GLN A 22 7.26 24.42 11.23
CA GLN A 22 6.74 23.61 12.31
C GLN A 22 7.22 22.17 12.11
N LEU A 23 8.34 21.85 12.74
CA LEU A 23 8.75 20.46 12.92
C LEU A 23 7.60 19.67 13.57
N PRO A 24 7.44 18.38 13.24
CA PRO A 24 6.44 17.52 13.87
C PRO A 24 6.51 17.68 15.38
N GLN A 25 5.45 18.19 15.97
CA GLN A 25 5.49 18.56 17.39
C GLN A 25 5.37 17.34 18.31
N GLU A 26 4.91 16.21 17.79
CA GLU A 26 4.87 14.94 18.49
C GLU A 26 5.52 13.83 17.65
N GLY A 27 6.80 13.98 17.42
CA GLY A 27 7.64 12.96 16.82
C GLY A 27 8.64 12.41 17.82
N ARG A 28 8.89 11.13 17.80
CA ARG A 28 9.96 10.49 18.56
C ARG A 28 10.85 9.64 17.69
N GLY A 29 12.07 9.42 18.15
CA GLY A 29 13.05 8.58 17.51
C GLY A 29 14.12 9.34 16.74
N ASN A 30 14.90 8.62 15.94
CA ASN A 30 16.08 9.15 15.27
C ASN A 30 15.71 10.09 14.11
N VAL A 31 16.03 11.37 14.25
CA VAL A 31 15.82 12.40 13.21
C VAL A 31 16.90 12.38 12.12
N HIS A 32 18.00 11.66 12.34
CA HIS A 32 19.13 11.59 11.40
C HIS A 32 19.02 10.45 10.38
N VAL A 33 17.90 9.71 10.38
CA VAL A 33 17.66 8.68 9.37
C VAL A 33 17.58 9.35 8.01
N ALA A 34 18.42 8.91 7.09
CA ALA A 34 18.56 9.51 5.77
C ALA A 34 18.65 8.44 4.68
N TYR A 35 18.12 8.74 3.52
CA TYR A 35 18.27 7.98 2.30
C TYR A 35 19.11 8.79 1.30
N GLN A 36 20.23 8.22 0.90
CA GLN A 36 21.17 8.89 -0.04
C GLN A 36 21.52 10.34 0.37
N GLY A 37 21.79 10.54 1.65
CA GLY A 37 22.16 11.85 2.20
C GLY A 37 21.02 12.83 2.47
N LYS A 38 19.76 12.45 2.18
CA LYS A 38 18.57 13.26 2.42
C LYS A 38 17.80 12.74 3.60
N ALA A 39 17.50 13.59 4.58
CA ALA A 39 16.71 13.21 5.75
C ALA A 39 15.32 12.73 5.35
N ILE A 40 14.84 11.67 6.00
CA ILE A 40 13.49 11.11 5.74
C ILE A 40 12.41 12.16 5.95
N ASP A 41 12.50 12.96 7.01
CA ASP A 41 11.53 14.01 7.29
C ASP A 41 11.44 15.01 6.13
N GLN A 42 12.59 15.40 5.55
CA GLN A 42 12.63 16.28 4.38
C GLN A 42 12.01 15.61 3.15
N MET A 43 12.29 14.31 2.92
CA MET A 43 11.69 13.56 1.80
C MET A 43 10.17 13.52 1.91
N ILE A 44 9.63 13.35 3.12
CA ILE A 44 8.19 13.33 3.36
C ILE A 44 7.59 14.70 3.09
N TYR A 45 8.18 15.79 3.59
CA TYR A 45 7.68 17.14 3.31
C TYR A 45 7.66 17.47 1.81
N GLU A 46 8.72 17.15 1.08
CA GLU A 46 8.76 17.36 -0.38
C GLU A 46 7.71 16.51 -1.10
N PHE A 47 7.53 15.27 -0.69
CA PHE A 47 6.49 14.40 -1.24
C PHE A 47 5.08 14.94 -0.93
N MET A 48 4.84 15.41 0.29
CA MET A 48 3.57 16.03 0.65
C MET A 48 3.29 17.28 -0.19
N GLU A 49 4.30 18.13 -0.40
CA GLU A 49 4.18 19.33 -1.24
C GLU A 49 3.90 18.95 -2.70
N GLU A 50 4.64 18.01 -3.27
CA GLU A 50 4.49 17.55 -4.64
C GLU A 50 3.10 16.94 -4.88
N GLN A 51 2.64 16.11 -3.96
CA GLN A 51 1.36 15.41 -4.06
C GLN A 51 0.18 16.24 -3.52
N GLY A 52 0.43 17.39 -2.89
CA GLY A 52 -0.58 18.24 -2.27
C GLY A 52 -1.31 17.52 -1.13
N ILE A 53 -0.57 16.86 -0.23
CA ILE A 53 -1.10 16.11 0.90
C ILE A 53 -1.12 17.03 2.13
N PRO A 54 -2.29 17.19 2.80
CA PRO A 54 -2.38 18.06 3.98
C PRO A 54 -1.64 17.53 5.21
N GLY A 55 -1.76 16.23 5.46
CA GLY A 55 -1.16 15.60 6.62
C GLY A 55 -0.79 14.14 6.35
N MET A 56 0.27 13.71 7.01
CA MET A 56 0.76 12.34 6.99
C MET A 56 1.22 11.89 8.37
N THR A 57 1.31 10.59 8.56
CA THR A 57 2.03 10.01 9.69
C THR A 57 2.91 8.87 9.21
N LEU A 58 4.06 8.74 9.87
CA LEU A 58 5.06 7.70 9.65
C LEU A 58 5.27 6.92 10.93
N ALA A 59 5.32 5.58 10.83
CA ALA A 59 5.97 4.74 11.81
C ALA A 59 6.97 3.82 11.11
N ILE A 60 8.15 3.72 11.70
CA ILE A 60 9.19 2.77 11.28
C ILE A 60 9.45 1.82 12.43
N VAL A 61 9.39 0.54 12.13
CA VAL A 61 9.76 -0.53 13.06
C VAL A 61 10.99 -1.23 12.54
N GLN A 62 11.96 -1.39 13.41
CA GLN A 62 13.09 -2.29 13.23
C GLN A 62 13.14 -3.17 14.47
N ALA A 63 12.39 -4.26 14.44
CA ALA A 63 12.16 -5.07 15.63
C ALA A 63 13.46 -5.42 16.38
N PRO A 64 13.48 -5.29 17.71
CA PRO A 64 12.34 -5.00 18.60
C PRO A 64 12.07 -3.50 18.83
N TYR A 65 12.67 -2.61 18.08
CA TYR A 65 12.61 -1.16 18.30
C TYR A 65 11.67 -0.45 17.33
N ILE A 66 11.16 0.70 17.75
CA ILE A 66 10.44 1.65 16.89
C ILE A 66 11.33 2.89 16.73
N PRO A 67 12.20 2.93 15.71
CA PRO A 67 13.19 3.99 15.57
C PRO A 67 12.60 5.36 15.24
N ARG A 68 11.42 5.43 14.63
CA ARG A 68 10.78 6.70 14.29
C ARG A 68 9.26 6.58 14.26
N VAL A 69 8.56 7.46 14.96
CA VAL A 69 7.12 7.71 14.82
C VAL A 69 6.89 9.21 14.81
N VAL A 70 6.21 9.73 13.79
CA VAL A 70 6.05 11.17 13.64
C VAL A 70 4.84 11.53 12.76
N GLY A 71 4.15 12.61 13.13
CA GLY A 71 3.11 13.26 12.32
C GLY A 71 3.68 14.47 11.57
N TYR A 72 3.19 14.72 10.37
CA TYR A 72 3.57 15.80 9.48
C TYR A 72 2.33 16.54 9.00
N GLY A 73 2.38 17.87 8.93
CA GLY A 73 1.29 18.70 8.44
C GLY A 73 0.07 18.68 9.35
N VAL A 74 -1.13 18.72 8.76
CA VAL A 74 -2.40 18.95 9.48
C VAL A 74 -3.40 17.82 9.31
N THR A 75 -4.14 17.53 10.38
CA THR A 75 -5.26 16.58 10.36
C THR A 75 -6.52 17.19 9.74
N ASP A 76 -6.66 18.51 9.85
CA ASP A 76 -7.81 19.26 9.35
C ASP A 76 -7.38 20.68 8.95
N PHE A 77 -7.66 21.07 7.73
CA PHE A 77 -7.27 22.39 7.21
C PHE A 77 -7.99 23.55 7.90
N GLU A 78 -9.27 23.38 8.20
CA GLU A 78 -10.09 24.47 8.75
C GLU A 78 -9.71 24.71 10.21
N LYS A 79 -9.46 23.63 10.96
CA LYS A 79 -9.09 23.70 12.37
C LYS A 79 -7.61 24.01 12.57
N GLY A 80 -6.76 23.69 11.60
CA GLY A 80 -5.31 23.84 11.69
C GLY A 80 -4.65 22.91 12.71
N ASN A 81 -5.30 21.80 13.06
CA ASN A 81 -4.77 20.83 14.00
C ASN A 81 -3.61 20.03 13.37
N LEU A 82 -2.53 19.85 14.11
CA LEU A 82 -1.33 19.16 13.63
C LEU A 82 -1.48 17.65 13.71
N ALA A 83 -0.94 16.95 12.72
CA ALA A 83 -0.81 15.51 12.78
C ALA A 83 0.23 15.12 13.83
N ALA A 84 -0.05 14.09 14.60
CA ALA A 84 0.78 13.58 15.68
C ALA A 84 0.99 12.07 15.60
N ALA A 85 1.93 11.53 16.36
CA ALA A 85 2.22 10.09 16.40
C ALA A 85 1.00 9.22 16.77
N LYS A 86 0.09 9.76 17.58
CA LYS A 86 -1.12 9.06 18.06
C LYS A 86 -2.40 9.45 17.31
N THR A 87 -2.32 10.30 16.31
CA THR A 87 -3.47 10.66 15.49
C THR A 87 -4.11 9.40 14.90
N LEU A 88 -5.45 9.36 14.91
CA LEU A 88 -6.24 8.24 14.41
C LEU A 88 -6.57 8.42 12.94
N TRP A 89 -6.16 7.47 12.15
CA TRP A 89 -6.37 7.43 10.70
C TRP A 89 -7.25 6.24 10.31
N PRO A 90 -8.13 6.36 9.30
CA PRO A 90 -8.70 5.18 8.65
C PRO A 90 -7.54 4.42 7.99
N ILE A 91 -7.34 3.17 8.39
CA ILE A 91 -6.22 2.38 7.88
C ILE A 91 -6.51 1.70 6.53
N GLY A 92 -7.67 2.00 5.97
CA GLY A 92 -8.04 1.53 4.64
C GLY A 92 -7.91 0.00 4.51
N PRO A 93 -7.38 -0.48 3.39
CA PRO A 93 -7.24 -1.91 3.12
C PRO A 93 -6.37 -2.68 4.12
N ILE A 94 -5.59 -2.03 4.99
CA ILE A 94 -4.86 -2.71 6.06
C ILE A 94 -5.84 -3.43 7.01
N SER A 95 -7.09 -2.96 7.12
CA SER A 95 -8.17 -3.64 7.86
C SER A 95 -8.39 -5.08 7.40
N GLN A 96 -8.14 -5.39 6.13
CA GLN A 96 -8.22 -6.76 5.61
C GLN A 96 -7.25 -7.70 6.34
N GLY A 97 -6.09 -7.20 6.74
CA GLY A 97 -5.12 -7.96 7.53
C GLY A 97 -5.73 -8.46 8.85
N PHE A 98 -6.45 -7.59 9.56
CA PHE A 98 -7.14 -7.96 10.80
C PHE A 98 -8.22 -9.02 10.56
N THR A 99 -9.01 -8.88 9.49
CA THR A 99 -10.05 -9.86 9.11
C THR A 99 -9.43 -11.22 8.78
N ALA A 100 -8.38 -11.24 8.00
CA ALA A 100 -7.71 -12.48 7.62
C ALA A 100 -7.03 -13.16 8.82
N VAL A 101 -6.39 -12.38 9.69
CA VAL A 101 -5.84 -12.91 10.94
C VAL A 101 -6.95 -13.52 11.81
N ALA A 102 -8.15 -12.91 11.85
CA ALA A 102 -9.29 -13.50 12.57
C ALA A 102 -9.70 -14.87 11.99
N ILE A 103 -9.75 -15.02 10.66
CA ILE A 103 -9.98 -16.32 10.00
C ILE A 103 -8.86 -17.31 10.37
N MET A 104 -7.59 -16.87 10.28
CA MET A 104 -6.45 -17.74 10.62
C MET A 104 -6.42 -18.14 12.10
N GLN A 105 -6.88 -17.30 13.02
CA GLN A 105 -7.06 -17.64 14.43
C GLN A 105 -8.14 -18.72 14.64
N LEU A 106 -9.22 -18.69 13.86
CA LEU A 106 -10.24 -19.74 13.86
C LEU A 106 -9.71 -21.03 13.22
N TYR A 107 -8.97 -20.93 12.13
CA TYR A 107 -8.29 -22.06 11.48
C TYR A 107 -7.28 -22.73 12.43
N GLU A 108 -6.47 -21.96 13.13
CA GLU A 108 -5.48 -22.49 14.09
C GLU A 108 -6.11 -23.25 15.26
N LYS A 109 -7.35 -22.91 15.59
CA LYS A 109 -8.17 -23.57 16.63
C LYS A 109 -9.06 -24.71 16.07
N ASP A 110 -8.84 -25.13 14.83
CA ASP A 110 -9.60 -26.19 14.15
C ASP A 110 -11.13 -25.91 14.12
N LYS A 111 -11.53 -24.63 14.05
CA LYS A 111 -12.94 -24.23 13.97
C LYS A 111 -13.47 -24.14 12.54
N LEU A 112 -12.59 -24.01 11.58
CA LEU A 112 -12.87 -24.01 10.14
C LEU A 112 -11.63 -24.50 9.38
N ASP A 113 -11.83 -24.90 8.10
CA ASP A 113 -10.74 -25.15 7.15
C ASP A 113 -10.79 -24.08 6.04
N LEU A 114 -9.61 -23.62 5.59
CA LEU A 114 -9.53 -22.59 4.53
C LEU A 114 -10.08 -23.08 3.19
N ASN A 115 -10.09 -24.39 2.96
CA ASN A 115 -10.67 -25.01 1.78
C ASN A 115 -12.17 -25.31 1.93
N ASP A 116 -12.75 -25.07 3.10
CA ASP A 116 -14.19 -25.21 3.28
C ASP A 116 -14.94 -24.30 2.30
N ALA A 117 -15.95 -24.86 1.65
CA ALA A 117 -16.88 -24.10 0.84
C ALA A 117 -17.69 -23.15 1.73
N ILE A 118 -17.83 -21.88 1.34
CA ILE A 118 -18.51 -20.87 2.17
C ILE A 118 -19.98 -21.21 2.41
N GLY A 119 -20.63 -21.94 1.50
CA GLY A 119 -21.98 -22.47 1.68
C GLY A 119 -22.14 -23.43 2.88
N LYS A 120 -21.04 -23.94 3.46
CA LYS A 120 -21.06 -24.66 4.73
C LYS A 120 -21.53 -23.76 5.89
N TYR A 121 -21.13 -22.50 5.86
CA TYR A 121 -21.35 -21.50 6.91
C TYR A 121 -22.50 -20.53 6.61
N LEU A 122 -22.58 -20.09 5.34
CA LEU A 122 -23.53 -19.08 4.86
C LEU A 122 -24.59 -19.76 3.98
N LYS A 123 -25.86 -19.78 4.45
CA LYS A 123 -26.97 -20.44 3.73
C LYS A 123 -27.67 -19.48 2.77
N ASP A 124 -27.76 -18.21 3.16
CA ASP A 124 -28.53 -17.17 2.48
C ASP A 124 -27.66 -16.36 1.52
N ILE A 125 -26.89 -17.07 0.67
CA ILE A 125 -26.05 -16.53 -0.40
C ILE A 125 -26.41 -17.18 -1.74
N PRO A 126 -26.10 -16.56 -2.89
CA PRO A 126 -26.33 -17.13 -4.21
C PRO A 126 -25.76 -18.54 -4.37
N GLU A 127 -26.49 -19.40 -5.07
CA GLU A 127 -26.12 -20.82 -5.20
C GLU A 127 -24.73 -21.01 -5.86
N ASN A 128 -24.41 -20.18 -6.85
CA ASN A 128 -23.11 -20.19 -7.54
C ASN A 128 -21.94 -19.75 -6.66
N TRP A 129 -22.18 -19.10 -5.51
CA TRP A 129 -21.13 -18.73 -4.56
C TRP A 129 -20.83 -19.83 -3.55
N LYS A 130 -21.79 -20.72 -3.29
CA LYS A 130 -21.70 -21.71 -2.20
C LYS A 130 -20.51 -22.64 -2.27
N LYS A 131 -19.96 -22.88 -3.46
CA LYS A 131 -18.78 -23.73 -3.68
C LYS A 131 -17.45 -22.98 -3.54
N ILE A 132 -17.45 -21.66 -3.48
CA ILE A 132 -16.25 -20.84 -3.29
C ILE A 132 -15.64 -21.16 -1.93
N SER A 133 -14.31 -21.29 -1.85
CA SER A 133 -13.64 -21.58 -0.59
C SER A 133 -13.34 -20.30 0.21
N ILE A 134 -13.17 -20.43 1.52
CA ILE A 134 -12.70 -19.35 2.39
C ILE A 134 -11.36 -18.78 1.87
N LEU A 135 -10.44 -19.66 1.46
CA LEU A 135 -9.15 -19.26 0.90
C LEU A 135 -9.31 -18.38 -0.34
N GLN A 136 -10.24 -18.72 -1.24
CA GLN A 136 -10.49 -17.92 -2.44
C GLN A 136 -11.05 -16.52 -2.12
N LEU A 137 -11.85 -16.37 -1.06
CA LEU A 137 -12.25 -15.05 -0.57
C LEU A 137 -11.04 -14.26 -0.07
N MET A 138 -10.20 -14.88 0.77
CA MET A 138 -9.02 -14.25 1.37
C MET A 138 -7.99 -13.81 0.32
N GLN A 139 -7.90 -14.51 -0.79
CA GLN A 139 -6.98 -14.24 -1.91
C GLN A 139 -7.58 -13.35 -3.00
N HIS A 140 -8.83 -12.90 -2.84
CA HIS A 140 -9.57 -12.21 -3.89
C HIS A 140 -9.70 -12.98 -5.21
N SER A 141 -9.65 -14.30 -5.15
CA SER A 141 -9.78 -15.19 -6.31
C SER A 141 -11.18 -15.82 -6.46
N SER A 142 -12.19 -15.23 -5.84
CA SER A 142 -13.57 -15.71 -5.85
C SER A 142 -14.34 -15.40 -7.14
N GLY A 143 -13.97 -14.35 -7.87
CA GLY A 143 -14.74 -13.80 -8.99
C GLY A 143 -15.98 -13.00 -8.60
N ILE A 144 -16.33 -12.89 -7.29
CA ILE A 144 -17.53 -12.17 -6.82
C ILE A 144 -17.37 -10.66 -7.05
N ALA A 145 -18.41 -10.04 -7.59
CA ALA A 145 -18.47 -8.61 -7.85
C ALA A 145 -18.29 -7.79 -6.55
N ASP A 146 -17.67 -6.61 -6.69
CA ASP A 146 -17.53 -5.67 -5.58
C ASP A 146 -18.78 -4.82 -5.43
N TYR A 147 -19.46 -4.87 -4.28
CA TYR A 147 -20.67 -4.07 -4.01
C TYR A 147 -20.40 -2.56 -4.09
N ARG A 148 -19.16 -2.11 -3.84
CA ARG A 148 -18.81 -0.70 -3.90
C ARG A 148 -18.92 -0.09 -5.30
N SER A 149 -18.82 -0.91 -6.32
CA SER A 149 -18.95 -0.48 -7.72
C SER A 149 -20.41 -0.33 -8.18
N GLN A 150 -21.38 -0.66 -7.32
CA GLN A 150 -22.79 -0.61 -7.70
C GLN A 150 -23.37 0.81 -7.61
N LYS A 151 -24.22 1.13 -8.57
CA LYS A 151 -24.94 2.40 -8.56
C LYS A 151 -25.78 2.53 -7.28
N GLY A 152 -25.59 3.62 -6.57
CA GLY A 152 -26.30 3.90 -5.31
C GLY A 152 -25.53 3.47 -4.04
N PHE A 153 -24.36 2.84 -4.17
CA PHE A 153 -23.49 2.65 -3.02
C PHE A 153 -22.96 3.99 -2.51
N SER A 154 -22.97 4.18 -1.20
CA SER A 154 -22.37 5.31 -0.52
C SER A 154 -21.51 4.84 0.64
N VAL A 155 -20.25 5.26 0.67
CA VAL A 155 -19.32 4.93 1.75
C VAL A 155 -19.76 5.47 3.11
N SER A 156 -20.61 6.50 3.12
CA SER A 156 -21.13 7.14 4.34
C SER A 156 -22.50 6.62 4.79
N ALA A 157 -23.13 5.75 4.03
CA ALA A 157 -24.42 5.17 4.43
C ALA A 157 -24.22 3.90 5.26
N ASP A 158 -25.15 3.65 6.16
CA ASP A 158 -25.19 2.42 6.93
C ASP A 158 -25.91 1.30 6.16
N TYR A 159 -25.35 0.11 6.21
CA TYR A 159 -25.89 -1.06 5.53
C TYR A 159 -25.91 -2.28 6.46
N GLN A 160 -26.92 -3.12 6.27
CA GLN A 160 -26.84 -4.51 6.71
C GLN A 160 -26.12 -5.34 5.64
N PRO A 161 -25.36 -6.38 6.01
CA PRO A 161 -24.64 -7.22 5.04
C PRO A 161 -25.52 -7.74 3.90
N GLU A 162 -26.76 -8.13 4.21
CA GLU A 162 -27.73 -8.66 3.26
C GLU A 162 -28.13 -7.62 2.19
N GLN A 163 -28.21 -6.35 2.58
CA GLN A 163 -28.50 -5.26 1.64
C GLN A 163 -27.39 -5.11 0.62
N LEU A 164 -26.12 -5.17 1.04
CA LEU A 164 -24.96 -5.09 0.14
C LEU A 164 -24.89 -6.32 -0.78
N ILE A 165 -25.08 -7.52 -0.25
CA ILE A 165 -25.10 -8.77 -1.02
C ILE A 165 -26.18 -8.70 -2.09
N LYS A 166 -27.38 -8.23 -1.76
CA LYS A 166 -28.51 -8.12 -2.67
C LYS A 166 -28.22 -7.24 -3.90
N THR A 167 -27.34 -6.23 -3.77
CA THR A 167 -26.99 -5.36 -4.91
C THR A 167 -26.19 -6.08 -5.99
N ILE A 168 -25.57 -7.21 -5.65
CA ILE A 168 -24.63 -7.92 -6.54
C ILE A 168 -24.99 -9.40 -6.75
N GLU A 169 -26.00 -9.94 -6.06
CA GLU A 169 -26.35 -11.37 -6.11
C GLU A 169 -26.68 -11.88 -7.51
N ALA A 170 -27.22 -11.01 -8.38
CA ALA A 170 -27.57 -11.33 -9.76
C ALA A 170 -26.40 -11.13 -10.75
N ILE A 171 -25.27 -10.59 -10.30
CA ILE A 171 -24.11 -10.35 -11.16
C ILE A 171 -23.34 -11.66 -11.33
N PRO A 172 -23.08 -12.10 -12.57
CA PRO A 172 -22.22 -13.28 -12.80
C PRO A 172 -20.83 -13.10 -12.19
N LEU A 173 -20.19 -14.21 -11.81
CA LEU A 173 -18.80 -14.19 -11.41
C LEU A 173 -17.94 -13.64 -12.56
N ALA A 174 -16.99 -12.78 -12.23
CA ALA A 174 -16.10 -12.15 -13.22
C ALA A 174 -15.16 -13.17 -13.91
N PHE A 175 -14.90 -14.28 -13.21
CA PHE A 175 -14.10 -15.42 -13.66
C PHE A 175 -14.42 -16.65 -12.79
N GLU A 176 -14.03 -17.82 -13.23
CA GLU A 176 -14.16 -19.06 -12.44
C GLU A 176 -13.30 -18.95 -11.16
N PRO A 177 -13.86 -19.27 -9.97
CA PRO A 177 -13.14 -19.18 -8.71
C PRO A 177 -11.81 -19.92 -8.73
N GLY A 178 -10.74 -19.22 -8.34
CA GLY A 178 -9.38 -19.75 -8.32
C GLY A 178 -8.62 -19.64 -9.66
N THR A 179 -9.16 -18.97 -10.69
CA THR A 179 -8.49 -18.82 -11.98
C THR A 179 -7.89 -17.42 -12.20
N ASP A 180 -8.37 -16.41 -11.47
CA ASP A 180 -7.87 -15.04 -11.55
C ASP A 180 -7.99 -14.34 -10.20
N VAL A 181 -7.49 -13.11 -10.10
CA VAL A 181 -7.54 -12.27 -8.90
C VAL A 181 -8.16 -10.92 -9.23
N LYS A 182 -9.17 -10.54 -8.47
CA LYS A 182 -9.78 -9.20 -8.52
C LYS A 182 -10.23 -8.79 -7.13
N GLN A 183 -9.67 -7.71 -6.64
CA GLN A 183 -10.04 -7.19 -5.32
C GLN A 183 -11.55 -6.91 -5.25
N SER A 184 -12.17 -7.36 -4.17
CA SER A 184 -13.60 -7.15 -3.90
C SER A 184 -13.85 -7.04 -2.41
N ALA A 185 -14.48 -5.95 -1.98
CA ALA A 185 -14.89 -5.76 -0.59
C ALA A 185 -15.94 -6.80 -0.16
N THR A 186 -16.71 -7.33 -1.10
CA THR A 186 -17.66 -8.41 -0.84
C THR A 186 -17.00 -9.64 -0.24
N ASN A 187 -15.78 -9.97 -0.69
CA ASN A 187 -15.06 -11.11 -0.14
C ASN A 187 -14.85 -10.97 1.37
N PHE A 188 -14.45 -9.79 1.80
CA PHE A 188 -14.16 -9.53 3.22
C PHE A 188 -15.43 -9.35 4.04
N LEU A 189 -16.50 -8.82 3.47
CA LEU A 189 -17.82 -8.82 4.09
C LEU A 189 -18.30 -10.25 4.37
N LEU A 190 -18.15 -11.18 3.42
CA LEU A 190 -18.50 -12.59 3.61
C LEU A 190 -17.61 -13.26 4.67
N LEU A 191 -16.31 -12.92 4.71
CA LEU A 191 -15.40 -13.41 5.75
C LEU A 191 -15.83 -12.95 7.15
N THR A 192 -16.29 -11.70 7.32
CA THR A 192 -16.83 -11.25 8.62
C THR A 192 -18.04 -12.08 9.05
N SER A 193 -18.94 -12.37 8.12
CA SER A 193 -20.12 -13.20 8.38
C SER A 193 -19.74 -14.64 8.79
N ILE A 194 -18.68 -15.20 8.18
CA ILE A 194 -18.16 -16.52 8.57
C ILE A 194 -17.54 -16.46 9.98
N ILE A 195 -16.76 -15.42 10.30
CA ILE A 195 -16.19 -15.22 11.64
C ILE A 195 -17.32 -15.19 12.68
N GLU A 196 -18.38 -14.43 12.44
CA GLU A 196 -19.52 -14.31 13.34
C GLU A 196 -20.26 -15.66 13.52
N LYS A 197 -20.46 -16.38 12.43
CA LYS A 197 -21.13 -17.68 12.45
C LYS A 197 -20.35 -18.74 13.23
N VAL A 198 -19.03 -18.76 13.05
CA VAL A 198 -18.14 -19.76 13.66
C VAL A 198 -17.81 -19.42 15.11
N SER A 199 -17.51 -18.16 15.40
CA SER A 199 -17.10 -17.70 16.73
C SER A 199 -18.27 -17.47 17.70
N LYS A 200 -19.48 -17.26 17.19
CA LYS A 200 -20.68 -16.81 17.94
C LYS A 200 -20.48 -15.43 18.58
N MET A 201 -19.58 -14.62 18.05
CA MET A 201 -19.32 -13.25 18.44
C MET A 201 -19.54 -12.34 17.23
N SER A 202 -19.85 -11.05 17.44
CA SER A 202 -19.75 -10.09 16.34
C SER A 202 -18.29 -10.00 15.85
N TYR A 203 -18.12 -9.70 14.57
CA TYR A 203 -16.77 -9.53 13.99
C TYR A 203 -15.93 -8.53 14.78
N HIS A 204 -16.50 -7.36 15.10
CA HIS A 204 -15.81 -6.32 15.86
C HIS A 204 -15.36 -6.83 17.25
N ASN A 205 -16.26 -7.50 17.99
CA ASN A 205 -15.92 -8.06 19.29
C ASN A 205 -14.86 -9.16 19.21
N PHE A 206 -14.87 -9.95 18.14
CA PHE A 206 -13.84 -10.97 17.93
C PHE A 206 -12.46 -10.35 17.71
N VAL A 207 -12.35 -9.42 16.77
CA VAL A 207 -11.09 -8.72 16.47
C VAL A 207 -10.62 -7.91 17.67
N LYS A 208 -11.53 -7.18 18.31
CA LYS A 208 -11.22 -6.42 19.53
C LYS A 208 -10.60 -7.32 20.59
N LYS A 209 -11.25 -8.40 20.94
CA LYS A 209 -10.81 -9.33 22.00
C LYS A 209 -9.51 -10.05 21.68
N TYR A 210 -9.37 -10.58 20.45
CA TYR A 210 -8.27 -11.50 20.11
C TYR A 210 -7.10 -10.84 19.38
N GLN A 211 -7.21 -9.56 19.03
CA GLN A 211 -6.14 -8.81 18.41
C GLN A 211 -5.90 -7.47 19.11
N ILE A 212 -6.89 -6.57 19.17
CA ILE A 212 -6.70 -5.21 19.68
C ILE A 212 -6.38 -5.22 21.19
N ASP A 213 -7.28 -5.75 22.00
CA ASP A 213 -7.10 -5.81 23.47
C ASP A 213 -5.96 -6.77 23.84
N TYR A 214 -5.81 -7.86 23.08
CA TYR A 214 -4.77 -8.87 23.33
C TYR A 214 -3.35 -8.31 23.13
N LEU A 215 -3.16 -7.41 22.18
CA LEU A 215 -1.88 -6.72 21.96
C LEU A 215 -1.79 -5.36 22.68
N GLY A 216 -2.83 -4.92 23.37
CA GLY A 216 -2.85 -3.62 24.06
C GLY A 216 -2.83 -2.43 23.10
N LEU A 217 -3.49 -2.51 21.94
CA LEU A 217 -3.51 -1.48 20.91
C LEU A 217 -4.47 -0.35 21.30
N GLN A 218 -4.03 0.54 22.17
CA GLN A 218 -4.85 1.61 22.76
C GLN A 218 -5.31 2.68 21.75
N GLN A 219 -4.70 2.76 20.59
CA GLN A 219 -5.02 3.70 19.50
C GLN A 219 -5.51 2.94 18.27
N THR A 220 -6.38 1.92 18.45
CA THR A 220 -6.98 1.14 17.38
C THR A 220 -8.46 0.90 17.70
N TYR A 221 -9.35 1.35 16.82
CA TYR A 221 -10.78 1.36 17.03
C TYR A 221 -11.53 0.98 15.75
N PHE A 222 -12.73 0.41 15.90
CA PHE A 222 -13.70 0.41 14.82
C PHE A 222 -14.36 1.79 14.70
N GLY A 223 -14.78 2.16 13.49
CA GLY A 223 -15.37 3.47 13.25
C GLY A 223 -16.58 3.78 14.15
N GLU A 224 -17.36 2.79 14.52
CA GLU A 224 -18.51 2.93 15.45
C GLU A 224 -18.10 3.30 16.88
N ASP A 225 -16.87 2.95 17.29
CA ASP A 225 -16.36 3.25 18.64
C ASP A 225 -15.73 4.65 18.75
N LEU A 226 -15.46 5.33 17.63
CA LEU A 226 -14.78 6.63 17.61
C LEU A 226 -15.51 7.72 18.40
N ALA A 227 -16.85 7.67 18.43
CA ALA A 227 -17.63 8.65 19.19
C ALA A 227 -17.37 8.54 20.70
N ARG A 228 -17.15 7.32 21.20
CA ARG A 228 -16.81 7.07 22.62
C ARG A 228 -15.43 7.61 22.96
N VAL A 229 -14.44 7.37 22.08
CA VAL A 229 -13.07 7.89 22.25
C VAL A 229 -13.05 9.40 22.35
N LYS A 230 -13.81 10.10 21.51
CA LYS A 230 -13.94 11.56 21.57
C LYS A 230 -14.53 12.08 22.89
N GLN A 231 -15.42 11.33 23.52
CA GLN A 231 -16.02 11.71 24.80
C GLN A 231 -15.06 11.47 25.98
N GLU A 232 -14.31 10.40 25.97
CA GLU A 232 -13.35 10.06 27.03
C GLU A 232 -12.15 11.01 27.03
N ASP A 233 -11.65 11.41 25.87
CA ASP A 233 -10.51 12.32 25.74
C ASP A 233 -10.84 13.77 26.09
N VAL A 234 -12.05 14.23 25.91
CA VAL A 234 -12.48 15.56 26.30
C VAL A 234 -12.32 15.77 27.82
N THR A 235 -12.47 14.74 28.62
CA THR A 235 -12.29 14.82 30.07
C THR A 235 -10.82 14.84 30.51
N THR A 236 -9.95 14.17 29.78
CA THR A 236 -8.50 14.10 30.08
C THR A 236 -7.75 15.29 29.47
N THR A 237 -8.20 15.78 28.33
CA THR A 237 -7.59 16.92 27.61
C THR A 237 -7.97 18.28 28.16
N ALA A 238 -9.00 18.41 29.00
CA ALA A 238 -9.39 19.69 29.56
C ALA A 238 -8.22 20.39 30.32
N ASN A 239 -7.37 19.61 30.96
CA ASN A 239 -6.18 20.13 31.65
C ASN A 239 -5.02 20.45 30.68
N VAL A 240 -4.89 19.71 29.61
CA VAL A 240 -3.87 19.95 28.57
C VAL A 240 -4.27 21.14 27.69
N HIS A 241 -5.55 21.33 27.40
CA HIS A 241 -6.09 22.51 26.71
C HIS A 241 -5.73 23.84 27.37
N GLN A 242 -5.69 23.87 28.70
CA GLN A 242 -5.35 25.10 29.43
C GLN A 242 -3.87 25.45 29.36
N ILE A 243 -3.00 24.45 29.18
CA ILE A 243 -1.54 24.63 29.14
C ILE A 243 -1.07 25.08 27.77
N PHE A 244 -1.68 24.60 26.70
CA PHE A 244 -1.24 24.83 25.31
C PHE A 244 -2.01 25.93 24.55
N LYS A 245 -3.01 26.55 25.19
CA LYS A 245 -3.96 27.46 24.52
C LYS A 245 -3.39 28.83 24.14
N LYS A 246 -2.16 29.15 24.48
CA LYS A 246 -1.73 30.56 24.40
C LYS A 246 -1.01 30.95 23.12
N ASP A 247 -0.26 30.09 22.40
CA ASP A 247 0.52 30.61 21.27
C ASP A 247 0.95 29.58 20.18
N LYS A 248 0.36 28.37 20.12
CA LYS A 248 0.73 27.37 19.08
C LYS A 248 -0.47 26.56 18.61
N ASP A 249 -0.42 26.06 17.37
CA ASP A 249 -1.41 25.14 16.82
C ASP A 249 -1.55 23.93 17.74
N TYR A 250 -2.80 23.54 18.00
CA TYR A 250 -3.14 22.53 18.99
C TYR A 250 -2.95 21.11 18.42
N ILE A 251 -2.35 20.24 19.20
CA ILE A 251 -2.24 18.82 18.91
C ILE A 251 -3.18 18.05 19.84
N ASN A 252 -4.14 17.34 19.25
CA ASN A 252 -4.95 16.36 19.96
C ASN A 252 -4.53 14.95 19.50
N PRO A 253 -3.80 14.19 20.30
CA PRO A 253 -3.29 12.89 19.92
C PRO A 253 -4.38 11.84 19.62
N SER A 254 -5.59 12.05 20.09
CA SER A 254 -6.74 11.17 19.85
C SER A 254 -7.67 11.72 18.77
N GLU A 255 -7.31 12.81 18.10
CA GLU A 255 -8.13 13.38 17.05
C GLU A 255 -8.12 12.52 15.80
N THR A 256 -9.31 12.35 15.22
CA THR A 256 -9.46 11.73 13.92
C THR A 256 -9.15 12.72 12.82
N VAL A 257 -8.52 12.26 11.75
CA VAL A 257 -8.20 13.10 10.60
C VAL A 257 -9.42 13.32 9.70
N THR A 258 -9.44 14.48 9.06
CA THR A 258 -10.35 14.79 7.96
C THR A 258 -9.72 14.33 6.65
N GLY A 259 -10.46 13.50 5.88
CA GLY A 259 -10.02 13.02 4.58
C GLY A 259 -10.33 14.01 3.46
N TYR A 260 -9.48 14.03 2.43
CA TYR A 260 -9.61 14.94 1.29
C TYR A 260 -9.56 14.19 -0.05
N ILE A 261 -10.42 14.62 -0.98
CA ILE A 261 -10.38 14.22 -2.38
C ILE A 261 -10.10 15.43 -3.27
N GLU A 262 -9.48 15.19 -4.40
CA GLU A 262 -9.27 16.26 -5.40
C GLU A 262 -10.45 16.31 -6.36
N LYS A 263 -11.12 17.45 -6.40
CA LYS A 263 -12.21 17.73 -7.34
C LYS A 263 -11.97 19.08 -8.02
N ASP A 264 -11.96 19.08 -9.34
CA ASP A 264 -11.70 20.29 -10.14
C ASP A 264 -10.42 21.06 -9.74
N GLY A 265 -9.36 20.31 -9.41
CA GLY A 265 -8.07 20.86 -8.98
C GLY A 265 -8.06 21.46 -7.56
N LYS A 266 -9.09 21.21 -6.76
CA LYS A 266 -9.20 21.65 -5.36
C LYS A 266 -9.38 20.46 -4.43
N LEU A 267 -8.79 20.55 -3.25
CA LEU A 267 -9.08 19.62 -2.18
C LEU A 267 -10.43 19.95 -1.55
N VAL A 268 -11.30 18.95 -1.49
CA VAL A 268 -12.60 19.02 -0.80
C VAL A 268 -12.66 17.90 0.22
N VAL A 269 -13.42 18.11 1.30
CA VAL A 269 -13.63 17.11 2.33
C VAL A 269 -14.32 15.88 1.73
N ALA A 270 -13.74 14.72 1.96
CA ALA A 270 -14.30 13.45 1.51
C ALA A 270 -15.52 13.04 2.36
N PRO A 271 -16.43 12.21 1.83
CA PRO A 271 -17.51 11.64 2.62
C PRO A 271 -17.00 10.87 3.83
N ALA A 272 -17.70 10.99 4.96
CA ALA A 272 -17.38 10.19 6.14
C ALA A 272 -17.52 8.68 5.84
N ILE A 273 -16.72 7.86 6.51
CA ILE A 273 -16.74 6.40 6.35
C ILE A 273 -17.69 5.80 7.40
N SER A 274 -18.71 5.07 6.95
CA SER A 274 -19.50 4.22 7.83
C SER A 274 -18.80 2.86 8.02
N SER A 275 -18.68 2.40 9.26
CA SER A 275 -18.13 1.08 9.55
C SER A 275 -18.89 -0.05 8.85
N SER A 276 -20.22 0.06 8.78
CA SER A 276 -21.07 -0.97 8.15
C SER A 276 -20.90 -1.01 6.63
N SER A 277 -20.61 0.12 5.97
CA SER A 277 -20.37 0.16 4.52
C SER A 277 -19.06 -0.49 4.11
N MET A 278 -18.09 -0.59 5.02
CA MET A 278 -16.73 -1.06 4.75
C MET A 278 -16.31 -2.21 5.66
N LYS A 279 -17.28 -2.91 6.26
CA LYS A 279 -17.08 -3.96 7.26
C LYS A 279 -16.10 -5.04 6.81
N GLY A 280 -15.05 -5.24 7.60
CA GLY A 280 -14.00 -6.23 7.36
C GLY A 280 -13.00 -5.87 6.28
N PHE A 281 -13.28 -4.82 5.50
CA PHE A 281 -12.42 -4.37 4.40
C PHE A 281 -11.66 -3.09 4.72
N SER A 282 -12.31 -2.10 5.36
CA SER A 282 -11.73 -0.78 5.62
C SER A 282 -12.46 -0.03 6.75
N ASP A 283 -12.81 -0.71 7.83
CA ASP A 283 -13.63 -0.21 8.94
C ASP A 283 -12.84 0.10 10.23
N ILE A 284 -11.51 -0.06 10.19
CA ILE A 284 -10.63 0.19 11.34
C ILE A 284 -9.93 1.54 11.22
N TRP A 285 -9.81 2.21 12.36
CA TRP A 285 -9.04 3.43 12.57
C TRP A 285 -7.91 3.14 13.55
N ALA A 286 -6.70 3.58 13.23
CA ALA A 286 -5.55 3.36 14.11
C ALA A 286 -4.49 4.45 13.95
N SER A 287 -3.59 4.55 14.93
CA SER A 287 -2.33 5.26 14.77
C SER A 287 -1.34 4.38 13.98
N ALA A 288 -0.41 5.01 13.26
CA ALA A 288 0.64 4.28 12.55
C ALA A 288 1.49 3.40 13.49
N GLU A 289 1.70 3.85 14.72
CA GLU A 289 2.40 3.10 15.74
C GLU A 289 1.65 1.81 16.12
N ASN A 290 0.33 1.89 16.32
CA ASN A 290 -0.45 0.70 16.69
C ASN A 290 -0.55 -0.31 15.54
N ILE A 291 -0.57 0.14 14.27
CA ILE A 291 -0.45 -0.75 13.12
C ILE A 291 0.88 -1.51 13.18
N SER A 292 1.97 -0.81 13.47
CA SER A 292 3.30 -1.40 13.62
C SER A 292 3.36 -2.41 14.77
N HIS A 293 2.72 -2.12 15.90
CA HIS A 293 2.60 -3.08 17.01
C HIS A 293 1.80 -4.33 16.62
N TRP A 294 0.70 -4.15 15.87
CA TRP A 294 -0.08 -5.26 15.34
C TRP A 294 0.78 -6.13 14.40
N ASP A 295 1.54 -5.51 13.51
CA ASP A 295 2.43 -6.21 12.59
C ASP A 295 3.54 -6.99 13.31
N ILE A 296 4.17 -6.39 14.34
CA ILE A 296 5.13 -7.09 15.22
C ILE A 296 4.47 -8.29 15.91
N GLY A 297 3.26 -8.10 16.44
CA GLY A 297 2.51 -9.17 17.11
C GLY A 297 2.18 -10.33 16.17
N LEU A 298 1.89 -10.03 14.90
CA LEU A 298 1.68 -11.04 13.87
C LEU A 298 2.98 -11.74 13.51
N ALA A 299 4.05 -11.00 13.21
CA ALA A 299 5.36 -11.54 12.85
C ALA A 299 5.99 -12.37 13.97
N GLY A 300 5.88 -11.87 15.19
CA GLY A 300 6.41 -12.52 16.40
C GLY A 300 5.63 -13.76 16.85
N GLY A 301 4.56 -14.13 16.16
CA GLY A 301 3.77 -15.32 16.48
C GLY A 301 2.82 -15.16 17.66
N VAL A 302 2.56 -13.92 18.08
CA VAL A 302 1.63 -13.64 19.18
C VAL A 302 0.18 -13.82 18.72
N LEU A 303 -0.15 -13.37 17.51
CA LEU A 303 -1.50 -13.49 16.93
C LEU A 303 -1.76 -14.85 16.30
N ILE A 304 -0.75 -15.45 15.67
CA ILE A 304 -0.79 -16.78 15.04
C ILE A 304 0.44 -17.55 15.54
N ALA A 305 0.24 -18.50 16.44
CA ALA A 305 1.33 -19.18 17.14
C ALA A 305 2.07 -20.20 16.27
N LYS A 306 1.34 -20.97 15.45
CA LYS A 306 1.94 -22.02 14.62
C LYS A 306 2.71 -21.43 13.45
N PRO A 307 4.04 -21.65 13.31
CA PRO A 307 4.85 -21.09 12.22
C PRO A 307 4.30 -21.42 10.84
N ARG A 308 3.85 -22.66 10.61
CA ARG A 308 3.22 -23.08 9.34
C ARG A 308 2.03 -22.21 8.95
N ASN A 309 1.20 -21.80 9.92
CA ASN A 309 0.03 -20.98 9.65
C ASN A 309 0.43 -19.52 9.35
N ARG A 310 1.46 -19.01 10.03
CA ARG A 310 2.06 -17.70 9.68
C ARG A 310 2.66 -17.70 8.29
N ASP A 311 3.35 -18.76 7.91
CA ASP A 311 3.91 -18.91 6.57
C ASP A 311 2.85 -18.79 5.46
N MET A 312 1.63 -19.27 5.71
CA MET A 312 0.52 -19.12 4.75
C MET A 312 0.15 -17.66 4.50
N ILE A 313 0.29 -16.79 5.53
CA ILE A 313 0.04 -15.35 5.39
C ILE A 313 1.17 -14.69 4.58
N TYR A 314 2.40 -15.14 4.75
CA TYR A 314 3.61 -14.48 4.29
C TYR A 314 4.22 -15.08 3.03
N LYS A 315 3.63 -16.10 2.44
CA LYS A 315 4.14 -16.70 1.21
C LYS A 315 3.15 -16.48 0.08
N PRO A 316 3.61 -16.02 -1.07
CA PRO A 316 2.76 -15.97 -2.25
C PRO A 316 2.34 -17.40 -2.61
N THR A 317 1.12 -17.53 -3.10
CA THR A 317 0.59 -18.80 -3.60
C THR A 317 0.33 -18.70 -5.09
N LYS A 318 0.27 -19.84 -5.77
CA LYS A 318 -0.07 -19.90 -7.20
C LYS A 318 -1.49 -20.42 -7.36
N LEU A 319 -2.24 -19.81 -8.26
CA LEU A 319 -3.49 -20.38 -8.77
C LEU A 319 -3.20 -21.62 -9.63
N ALA A 320 -4.23 -22.41 -9.91
CA ALA A 320 -4.11 -23.62 -10.73
C ALA A 320 -3.50 -23.37 -12.13
N ASN A 321 -3.69 -22.18 -12.68
CA ASN A 321 -3.10 -21.76 -13.96
C ASN A 321 -1.66 -21.20 -13.84
N GLY A 322 -1.03 -21.31 -12.66
CA GLY A 322 0.33 -20.82 -12.40
C GLY A 322 0.44 -19.34 -12.07
N LYS A 323 -0.65 -18.56 -12.15
CA LYS A 323 -0.65 -17.14 -11.80
C LYS A 323 -0.37 -16.97 -10.30
N MET A 324 0.61 -16.13 -9.98
CA MET A 324 0.88 -15.77 -8.59
C MET A 324 -0.27 -14.96 -8.04
N VAL A 325 -0.66 -15.26 -6.82
CA VAL A 325 -1.65 -14.47 -6.09
C VAL A 325 -1.01 -13.81 -4.89
N PRO A 326 -1.55 -12.64 -4.48
CA PRO A 326 -1.21 -12.06 -3.21
C PRO A 326 -1.35 -13.10 -2.11
N ALA A 327 -0.60 -12.95 -1.07
CA ALA A 327 -0.84 -13.71 0.14
C ALA A 327 -2.25 -13.40 0.66
N ILE A 328 -2.69 -14.27 1.52
CA ILE A 328 -3.91 -14.11 2.29
C ILE A 328 -4.01 -12.67 2.81
N ALA A 329 -5.19 -12.06 2.71
CA ALA A 329 -5.49 -10.73 3.23
C ALA A 329 -5.03 -9.52 2.41
N GLY A 330 -4.83 -9.69 1.12
CA GLY A 330 -4.46 -8.57 0.27
C GLY A 330 -3.00 -8.11 0.44
N TRP A 331 -2.18 -8.87 1.16
CA TRP A 331 -0.75 -8.66 1.14
C TRP A 331 -0.20 -8.89 -0.26
N GLN A 332 0.54 -7.90 -0.75
CA GLN A 332 1.15 -7.91 -2.06
C GLN A 332 2.64 -8.13 -1.92
N PHE A 333 3.19 -8.99 -2.76
CA PHE A 333 4.62 -9.24 -2.80
C PHE A 333 5.21 -8.43 -3.94
N TYR A 334 5.96 -7.39 -3.58
CA TYR A 334 6.75 -6.66 -4.54
C TYR A 334 8.16 -7.20 -4.54
N ASN A 335 8.63 -7.61 -5.64
CA ASN A 335 9.97 -7.64 -6.21
C ASN A 335 11.19 -7.72 -5.30
N HIS A 336 11.06 -7.79 -4.01
CA HIS A 336 12.13 -8.12 -3.11
C HIS A 336 11.79 -9.40 -2.40
N LYS A 337 12.70 -10.36 -2.43
CA LYS A 337 12.54 -11.62 -1.70
C LYS A 337 12.25 -11.31 -0.23
N GLY A 338 11.07 -11.70 0.21
CA GLY A 338 10.64 -11.48 1.57
C GLY A 338 9.99 -10.12 1.87
N LEU A 339 9.69 -9.30 0.87
CA LEU A 339 8.99 -8.04 1.06
C LEU A 339 7.52 -8.15 0.67
N MET A 340 6.63 -7.62 1.51
CA MET A 340 5.21 -7.54 1.21
C MET A 340 4.58 -6.25 1.73
N ASP A 341 3.51 -5.83 1.07
CA ASP A 341 2.77 -4.62 1.39
C ASP A 341 1.28 -4.88 1.47
N ILE A 342 0.59 -4.09 2.30
CA ILE A 342 -0.84 -3.79 2.14
C ILE A 342 -0.96 -2.30 1.89
N LYS A 343 -1.68 -1.92 0.85
CA LYS A 343 -1.89 -0.52 0.49
C LYS A 343 -3.24 -0.26 -0.16
N GLY A 344 -3.65 0.99 -0.16
CA GLY A 344 -4.81 1.48 -0.89
C GLY A 344 -5.38 2.74 -0.29
N SER A 345 -6.51 3.15 -0.86
CA SER A 345 -7.20 4.37 -0.46
C SER A 345 -8.65 4.10 -0.08
N VAL A 346 -9.17 4.91 0.81
CA VAL A 346 -10.58 4.94 1.20
C VAL A 346 -10.99 6.37 1.56
N SER A 347 -12.02 6.86 0.91
CA SER A 347 -12.70 8.13 1.22
C SER A 347 -11.79 9.23 1.80
N GLY A 348 -10.94 9.78 0.97
CA GLY A 348 -10.05 10.88 1.34
C GLY A 348 -8.74 10.48 2.04
N HIS A 349 -8.43 9.19 2.15
CA HIS A 349 -7.24 8.72 2.84
C HIS A 349 -6.48 7.69 2.01
N SER A 350 -5.16 7.67 2.16
CA SER A 350 -4.28 6.64 1.61
C SER A 350 -3.45 6.00 2.71
N ALA A 351 -3.30 4.69 2.64
CA ALA A 351 -2.60 3.88 3.64
C ALA A 351 -1.60 2.94 2.97
N PHE A 352 -0.46 2.76 3.61
CA PHE A 352 0.61 1.88 3.18
C PHE A 352 1.27 1.25 4.40
N LEU A 353 1.33 -0.07 4.41
CA LEU A 353 2.08 -0.87 5.36
C LEU A 353 2.97 -1.82 4.58
N SER A 354 4.26 -1.73 4.79
CA SER A 354 5.26 -2.59 4.17
C SER A 354 6.11 -3.27 5.22
N ARG A 355 6.43 -4.52 5.00
CA ARG A 355 7.31 -5.28 5.89
C ARG A 355 8.14 -6.32 5.14
N PHE A 356 9.25 -6.72 5.75
CA PHE A 356 10.02 -7.89 5.35
C PHE A 356 9.48 -9.14 6.04
N THR A 357 9.44 -10.25 5.29
CA THR A 357 8.97 -11.54 5.81
C THR A 357 10.07 -12.36 6.45
N ASP A 358 11.35 -12.02 6.20
CA ASP A 358 12.49 -12.66 6.83
C ASP A 358 12.66 -12.14 8.26
N ALA A 359 12.75 -13.06 9.22
CA ALA A 359 12.91 -12.75 10.63
C ALA A 359 14.22 -12.02 10.95
N SER A 360 15.24 -12.12 10.11
CA SER A 360 16.52 -11.40 10.24
C SER A 360 16.46 -9.95 9.78
N GLU A 361 15.39 -9.55 9.08
CA GLU A 361 15.26 -8.27 8.40
C GLU A 361 13.96 -7.55 8.76
N LEU A 362 13.67 -7.42 10.03
CA LEU A 362 12.39 -6.89 10.53
C LEU A 362 12.30 -5.34 10.42
N VAL A 363 12.34 -4.81 9.21
CA VAL A 363 11.96 -3.40 8.98
C VAL A 363 10.54 -3.36 8.45
N CYS A 364 9.69 -2.60 9.13
CA CYS A 364 8.32 -2.30 8.74
C CYS A 364 8.16 -0.78 8.62
N VAL A 365 7.51 -0.32 7.56
CA VAL A 365 7.20 1.09 7.32
C VAL A 365 5.70 1.24 7.18
N THR A 366 5.09 2.05 8.02
CA THR A 366 3.69 2.46 7.95
C THR A 366 3.60 3.92 7.58
N LEU A 367 2.88 4.24 6.52
CA LEU A 367 2.57 5.59 6.07
C LEU A 367 1.05 5.74 5.93
N LEU A 368 0.51 6.81 6.50
CA LEU A 368 -0.89 7.17 6.39
C LEU A 368 -0.99 8.62 5.95
N ALA A 369 -1.91 8.94 5.04
CA ALA A 369 -2.09 10.27 4.47
C ALA A 369 -3.58 10.61 4.38
N ASN A 370 -3.95 11.88 4.58
CA ASN A 370 -5.33 12.35 4.46
C ASN A 370 -5.66 12.92 3.08
N LYS A 371 -5.15 12.28 2.04
CA LYS A 371 -5.54 12.49 0.65
C LYS A 371 -5.77 11.16 -0.04
N GLU A 372 -6.87 11.02 -0.78
CA GLU A 372 -7.20 9.81 -1.53
C GLU A 372 -6.36 9.67 -2.79
N GLY A 373 -6.07 8.43 -3.17
CA GLY A 373 -5.43 8.09 -4.44
C GLY A 373 -3.92 8.36 -4.49
N VAL A 374 -3.27 8.60 -3.35
CA VAL A 374 -1.81 8.80 -3.29
C VAL A 374 -1.09 7.45 -3.27
N ASP A 375 -0.17 7.23 -4.18
CA ASP A 375 0.73 6.08 -4.14
C ASP A 375 1.94 6.35 -3.22
N LEU A 376 1.88 5.76 -2.04
CA LEU A 376 2.92 5.88 -1.00
C LEU A 376 4.06 4.88 -1.17
N THR A 377 4.00 4.00 -2.17
CA THR A 377 4.90 2.85 -2.30
C THR A 377 6.36 3.28 -2.43
N ASN A 378 6.65 4.18 -3.35
CA ASN A 378 8.02 4.64 -3.60
C ASN A 378 8.64 5.34 -2.40
N LEU A 379 7.85 6.19 -1.73
CA LEU A 379 8.28 6.85 -0.50
C LEU A 379 8.58 5.82 0.59
N GLY A 380 7.68 4.87 0.82
CA GLY A 380 7.87 3.80 1.81
C GLY A 380 9.11 2.95 1.54
N ARG A 381 9.41 2.64 0.27
CA ARG A 381 10.62 1.92 -0.13
C ARG A 381 11.90 2.69 0.17
N LYS A 382 11.95 3.97 -0.16
CA LYS A 382 13.10 4.84 0.14
C LYS A 382 13.33 4.96 1.64
N ILE A 383 12.25 5.04 2.43
CA ILE A 383 12.33 5.05 3.90
C ILE A 383 12.90 3.72 4.41
N ALA A 384 12.41 2.59 3.92
CA ALA A 384 12.93 1.27 4.29
C ALA A 384 14.42 1.13 3.94
N ALA A 385 14.81 1.59 2.76
CA ALA A 385 16.20 1.57 2.28
C ALA A 385 17.16 2.46 3.08
N ALA A 386 16.65 3.46 3.79
CA ALA A 386 17.46 4.28 4.69
C ALA A 386 18.05 3.48 5.87
N PHE A 387 17.48 2.31 6.19
CA PHE A 387 18.00 1.40 7.21
C PHE A 387 18.93 0.34 6.63
N ASP A 388 18.72 -0.02 5.37
CA ASP A 388 19.55 -0.97 4.65
C ASP A 388 19.35 -0.75 3.15
N SER A 389 20.42 -0.40 2.45
CA SER A 389 20.40 -0.12 1.00
C SER A 389 19.90 -1.31 0.16
N ASN A 390 20.00 -2.53 0.70
CA ASN A 390 19.51 -3.74 0.04
C ASN A 390 17.97 -3.90 0.14
N LYS A 391 17.29 -3.08 0.94
CA LYS A 391 15.84 -3.20 1.23
C LYS A 391 14.91 -2.38 0.32
N MET A 392 15.45 -1.79 -0.75
CA MET A 392 14.61 -1.13 -1.77
C MET A 392 13.78 -2.10 -2.62
N GLY A 393 13.94 -3.39 -2.44
CA GLY A 393 13.39 -4.38 -3.36
C GLY A 393 14.25 -4.52 -4.61
N THR A 394 15.49 -4.14 -4.49
CA THR A 394 16.45 -4.18 -5.55
C THR A 394 17.55 -5.13 -5.15
N GLY A 395 17.78 -6.16 -5.93
CA GLY A 395 19.11 -6.74 -5.95
C GLY A 395 20.05 -5.65 -6.49
N ALA A 396 20.52 -4.76 -5.62
CA ALA A 396 21.44 -3.72 -6.04
C ALA A 396 22.72 -4.41 -6.51
N ASN A 397 22.84 -4.54 -7.81
CA ASN A 397 24.16 -4.62 -8.40
C ASN A 397 24.75 -3.22 -8.28
N ASP A 398 25.81 -3.13 -7.48
CA ASP A 398 26.69 -1.99 -7.33
C ASP A 398 26.40 -0.81 -8.26
N ASN A 399 25.59 0.10 -7.77
CA ASN A 399 25.50 1.48 -8.17
C ASN A 399 24.87 1.86 -9.55
N LEU A 400 24.72 0.96 -10.52
CA LEU A 400 24.24 1.35 -11.86
C LEU A 400 22.84 0.84 -12.22
N LEU A 401 22.41 -0.29 -11.67
CA LEU A 401 21.16 -0.95 -12.03
C LEU A 401 20.29 -1.23 -10.82
N TYR A 402 18.97 -1.09 -11.00
CA TYR A 402 17.95 -1.65 -10.11
C TYR A 402 17.45 -2.97 -10.68
N THR A 403 17.20 -3.95 -9.79
CA THR A 403 16.66 -5.25 -10.15
C THR A 403 15.51 -5.62 -9.21
N TYR A 404 14.34 -5.92 -9.78
CA TYR A 404 13.11 -6.29 -9.07
C TYR A 404 12.71 -7.72 -9.39
N GLU A 405 12.31 -8.49 -8.38
CA GLU A 405 11.72 -9.81 -8.60
C GLU A 405 10.28 -9.69 -9.11
N SER A 406 9.98 -10.31 -10.24
CA SER A 406 8.63 -10.36 -10.79
C SER A 406 7.87 -11.58 -10.27
N GLN A 407 6.59 -11.39 -10.01
CA GLN A 407 5.67 -12.46 -9.63
C GLN A 407 5.16 -13.27 -10.82
N PHE A 408 5.57 -12.92 -12.02
CA PHE A 408 5.11 -13.47 -13.29
C PHE A 408 6.26 -14.09 -14.06
N SER A 409 5.92 -14.89 -15.08
CA SER A 409 6.91 -15.34 -16.05
C SER A 409 7.54 -14.17 -16.81
N VAL A 410 8.70 -14.38 -17.43
CA VAL A 410 9.37 -13.37 -18.27
C VAL A 410 8.42 -12.83 -19.34
N ALA A 411 7.70 -13.73 -20.04
CA ALA A 411 6.76 -13.34 -21.10
C ALA A 411 5.59 -12.50 -20.56
N GLU A 412 5.02 -12.89 -19.43
CA GLU A 412 3.90 -12.16 -18.83
C GLU A 412 4.35 -10.80 -18.27
N THR A 413 5.49 -10.74 -17.59
CA THR A 413 6.07 -9.49 -17.10
C THR A 413 6.30 -8.51 -18.24
N MET A 414 6.87 -8.99 -19.34
CA MET A 414 7.13 -8.18 -20.53
C MET A 414 5.83 -7.66 -21.16
N ALA A 415 4.80 -8.50 -21.27
CA ALA A 415 3.49 -8.09 -21.79
C ALA A 415 2.83 -7.01 -20.89
N ARG A 416 2.96 -7.12 -19.59
CA ARG A 416 2.45 -6.14 -18.62
C ARG A 416 3.21 -4.81 -18.71
N ILE A 417 4.53 -4.84 -18.90
CA ILE A 417 5.35 -3.64 -19.15
C ILE A 417 4.85 -2.94 -20.43
N GLU A 418 4.63 -3.68 -21.51
CA GLU A 418 4.10 -3.12 -22.76
C GLU A 418 2.72 -2.48 -22.56
N GLN A 419 1.83 -3.15 -21.85
CA GLN A 419 0.51 -2.62 -21.55
C GLN A 419 0.59 -1.35 -20.73
N THR A 420 1.47 -1.30 -19.74
CA THR A 420 1.70 -0.12 -18.88
C THR A 420 2.24 1.04 -19.71
N LEU A 421 3.26 0.80 -20.55
CA LEU A 421 3.81 1.82 -21.45
C LEU A 421 2.75 2.36 -22.41
N LYS A 422 1.94 1.48 -23.00
CA LYS A 422 0.83 1.85 -23.89
C LYS A 422 -0.20 2.71 -23.17
N ALA A 423 -0.57 2.34 -21.96
CA ALA A 423 -1.52 3.12 -21.13
C ALA A 423 -0.99 4.51 -20.78
N MET A 424 0.33 4.65 -20.63
CA MET A 424 1.00 5.93 -20.39
C MET A 424 1.30 6.71 -21.67
N GLY A 425 0.99 6.19 -22.85
CA GLY A 425 1.29 6.82 -24.14
C GLY A 425 2.79 6.89 -24.45
N ILE A 426 3.60 5.99 -23.91
CA ILE A 426 5.05 5.98 -24.09
C ILE A 426 5.40 5.02 -25.24
N PRO A 427 6.06 5.48 -26.30
CA PRO A 427 6.43 4.67 -27.44
C PRO A 427 7.43 3.56 -27.08
N VAL A 428 7.18 2.35 -27.55
CA VAL A 428 8.15 1.24 -27.57
C VAL A 428 8.89 1.29 -28.91
N PHE A 429 10.22 1.33 -28.87
CA PHE A 429 11.05 1.40 -30.08
C PHE A 429 11.51 0.01 -30.55
N ALA A 430 11.83 -0.88 -29.62
CA ALA A 430 12.29 -2.22 -29.92
C ALA A 430 12.03 -3.21 -28.78
N LYS A 431 11.97 -4.50 -29.15
CA LYS A 431 12.05 -5.61 -28.20
C LYS A 431 13.05 -6.64 -28.71
N PHE A 432 13.79 -7.22 -27.78
CA PHE A 432 14.75 -8.28 -28.06
C PHE A 432 14.43 -9.47 -27.15
N ASP A 433 14.36 -10.66 -27.76
CA ASP A 433 14.24 -11.93 -27.04
C ASP A 433 15.57 -12.67 -27.12
N HIS A 434 16.40 -12.48 -26.09
CA HIS A 434 17.72 -13.08 -26.07
C HIS A 434 17.67 -14.59 -25.86
N GLY A 435 16.64 -15.11 -25.17
CA GLY A 435 16.43 -16.56 -25.04
C GLY A 435 16.21 -17.20 -26.39
N LYS A 436 15.28 -16.64 -27.18
CA LYS A 436 15.00 -17.11 -28.54
C LYS A 436 16.19 -16.93 -29.48
N ASN A 437 16.87 -15.80 -29.42
CA ASN A 437 18.06 -15.56 -30.25
C ASN A 437 19.20 -16.55 -29.94
N ALA A 438 19.35 -16.95 -28.66
CA ALA A 438 20.32 -17.98 -28.30
C ALA A 438 19.95 -19.34 -28.86
N GLU A 439 18.67 -19.73 -28.84
CA GLU A 439 18.16 -20.96 -29.42
C GLU A 439 18.41 -21.03 -30.93
N GLU A 440 18.23 -19.92 -31.65
CA GLU A 440 18.49 -19.80 -33.11
C GLU A 440 19.96 -20.08 -33.50
N VAL A 441 20.90 -19.86 -32.55
CA VAL A 441 22.32 -20.14 -32.78
C VAL A 441 22.81 -21.40 -32.04
N GLY A 442 21.88 -22.23 -31.55
CA GLY A 442 22.18 -23.50 -30.90
C GLY A 442 22.76 -23.38 -29.48
N LEU A 443 22.52 -22.27 -28.79
CA LEU A 443 22.93 -22.05 -27.41
C LEU A 443 21.72 -22.09 -26.48
N GLU A 444 21.94 -22.57 -25.27
CA GLU A 444 20.90 -22.53 -24.22
C GLU A 444 21.02 -21.22 -23.41
N LEU A 445 19.94 -20.47 -23.34
CA LEU A 445 19.79 -19.34 -22.46
C LEU A 445 18.40 -19.39 -21.81
N ARG A 446 18.33 -19.15 -20.51
CA ARG A 446 17.05 -19.02 -19.83
C ARG A 446 16.26 -17.85 -20.42
N PRO A 447 14.92 -17.80 -20.25
CA PRO A 447 14.11 -16.69 -20.73
C PRO A 447 14.72 -15.35 -20.35
N ASN A 448 14.98 -14.51 -21.36
CA ASN A 448 15.58 -13.20 -21.20
C ASN A 448 15.12 -12.28 -22.33
N GLN A 449 14.43 -11.20 -21.97
CA GLN A 449 13.89 -10.24 -22.93
C GLN A 449 14.25 -8.81 -22.51
N VAL A 450 14.44 -7.93 -23.51
CA VAL A 450 14.69 -6.50 -23.29
C VAL A 450 13.67 -5.69 -24.08
N ILE A 451 13.10 -4.69 -23.42
CA ILE A 451 12.25 -3.68 -24.06
C ILE A 451 12.94 -2.32 -24.05
N VAL A 452 12.90 -1.63 -25.18
CA VAL A 452 13.51 -0.32 -25.42
C VAL A 452 12.39 0.68 -25.69
N PHE A 453 12.31 1.74 -24.91
CA PHE A 453 11.21 2.68 -24.98
C PHE A 453 11.65 4.09 -24.54
N GLY A 454 10.82 5.09 -24.80
CA GLY A 454 11.11 6.45 -24.33
C GLY A 454 10.34 7.53 -25.06
N SER A 455 10.57 8.76 -24.65
CA SER A 455 10.04 9.96 -25.29
C SER A 455 11.15 10.71 -26.01
N PRO A 456 11.08 10.87 -27.35
CA PRO A 456 12.06 11.69 -28.09
C PRO A 456 12.22 13.08 -27.53
N LYS A 457 11.12 13.70 -27.07
CA LYS A 457 11.14 15.03 -26.47
C LYS A 457 12.01 15.07 -25.20
N VAL A 458 11.89 14.07 -24.33
CA VAL A 458 12.64 14.02 -23.07
C VAL A 458 14.12 13.69 -23.34
N GLY A 459 14.40 12.71 -24.17
CA GLY A 459 15.76 12.33 -24.55
C GLY A 459 16.52 13.47 -25.22
N THR A 460 15.87 14.22 -26.12
CA THR A 460 16.48 15.36 -26.79
C THR A 460 16.91 16.45 -25.81
N LEU A 461 16.12 16.77 -24.80
CA LEU A 461 16.48 17.75 -23.78
C LEU A 461 17.74 17.36 -23.01
N LEU A 462 17.93 16.08 -22.71
CA LEU A 462 19.16 15.60 -22.06
C LEU A 462 20.35 15.64 -23.00
N MET A 463 20.18 15.23 -24.27
CA MET A 463 21.24 15.26 -25.28
C MET A 463 21.66 16.67 -25.67
N GLN A 464 20.79 17.68 -25.54
CA GLN A 464 21.15 19.09 -25.72
C GLN A 464 22.09 19.60 -24.62
N GLU A 465 21.96 19.07 -23.41
CA GLU A 465 22.83 19.40 -22.29
C GLU A 465 24.18 18.65 -22.35
N ASN A 466 24.10 17.34 -22.62
CA ASN A 466 25.29 16.51 -22.83
C ASN A 466 24.99 15.45 -23.93
N PRO A 467 25.53 15.63 -25.16
CA PRO A 467 25.28 14.73 -26.27
C PRO A 467 25.71 13.28 -26.02
N SER A 468 26.74 13.06 -25.18
CA SER A 468 27.26 11.70 -24.93
C SER A 468 26.29 10.80 -24.16
N ILE A 469 25.27 11.35 -23.47
CA ILE A 469 24.24 10.55 -22.81
C ILE A 469 23.40 9.75 -23.82
N SER A 470 23.51 10.04 -25.12
CA SER A 470 22.80 9.33 -26.18
C SER A 470 23.06 7.82 -26.18
N ILE A 471 24.20 7.37 -25.63
CA ILE A 471 24.52 5.93 -25.50
C ILE A 471 23.61 5.21 -24.52
N GLU A 472 23.09 5.93 -23.51
CA GLU A 472 22.19 5.39 -22.50
C GLU A 472 20.71 5.47 -22.91
N LEU A 473 20.43 6.27 -23.91
CA LEU A 473 19.07 6.49 -24.41
C LEU A 473 18.83 5.73 -25.72
N PRO A 474 17.61 5.29 -25.98
CA PRO A 474 16.40 5.31 -25.14
C PRO A 474 16.48 4.38 -23.93
N LEU A 475 15.53 4.55 -22.98
CA LEU A 475 15.45 3.74 -21.76
C LEU A 475 15.23 2.25 -22.07
N LYS A 476 15.70 1.39 -21.18
CA LYS A 476 15.64 -0.06 -21.33
C LYS A 476 15.20 -0.71 -20.02
N ILE A 477 14.40 -1.77 -20.13
CA ILE A 477 14.12 -2.70 -19.04
C ILE A 477 14.43 -4.09 -19.57
N SER A 478 15.24 -4.85 -18.81
CA SER A 478 15.52 -6.26 -19.06
C SER A 478 14.69 -7.12 -18.13
N VAL A 479 14.00 -8.15 -18.64
CA VAL A 479 13.28 -9.14 -17.84
C VAL A 479 13.90 -10.51 -18.10
N TRP A 480 14.35 -11.19 -17.04
CA TRP A 480 15.13 -12.41 -17.15
C TRP A 480 14.87 -13.38 -16.01
N GLU A 481 15.07 -14.67 -16.26
CA GLU A 481 14.93 -15.75 -15.29
C GLU A 481 16.30 -16.23 -14.79
N ASP A 482 16.46 -16.33 -13.46
CA ASP A 482 17.68 -16.83 -12.84
C ASP A 482 17.74 -18.37 -12.78
N LYS A 483 18.87 -18.91 -12.27
CA LYS A 483 19.09 -20.36 -12.13
C LYS A 483 18.09 -21.04 -11.18
N ASN A 484 17.42 -20.30 -10.32
CA ASN A 484 16.44 -20.81 -9.35
C ASN A 484 15.01 -20.73 -9.90
N GLY A 485 14.81 -20.19 -11.10
CA GLY A 485 13.50 -19.96 -11.71
C GLY A 485 12.81 -18.69 -11.22
N SER A 486 13.51 -17.81 -10.50
CA SER A 486 13.01 -16.47 -10.15
C SER A 486 13.15 -15.55 -11.35
N VAL A 487 12.12 -14.71 -11.57
CA VAL A 487 12.09 -13.75 -12.67
C VAL A 487 12.39 -12.35 -12.15
N TRP A 488 13.26 -11.65 -12.86
CA TRP A 488 13.77 -10.33 -12.48
C TRP A 488 13.54 -9.31 -13.58
N ALA A 489 13.17 -8.08 -13.19
CA ALA A 489 13.14 -6.92 -14.07
C ALA A 489 14.25 -5.95 -13.66
N THR A 490 15.17 -5.65 -14.57
CA THR A 490 16.36 -4.82 -14.33
C THR A 490 16.33 -3.55 -15.18
N PHE A 491 16.64 -2.41 -14.60
CA PHE A 491 16.69 -1.11 -15.26
C PHE A 491 17.75 -0.18 -14.65
N PRO A 492 18.18 0.88 -15.36
CA PRO A 492 19.26 1.75 -14.89
C PRO A 492 18.83 2.63 -13.70
N GLN A 493 19.77 2.89 -12.81
CA GLN A 493 19.67 3.94 -11.80
C GLN A 493 19.97 5.29 -12.46
N MET A 494 18.90 6.00 -12.85
CA MET A 494 19.01 7.23 -13.63
C MET A 494 19.83 8.32 -12.94
N ARG A 495 19.81 8.42 -11.60
CA ARG A 495 20.57 9.43 -10.86
C ARG A 495 22.08 9.15 -10.92
N VAL A 496 22.47 7.89 -10.76
CA VAL A 496 23.88 7.47 -10.83
C VAL A 496 24.38 7.63 -12.26
N MET A 497 23.60 7.13 -13.23
CA MET A 497 23.91 7.31 -14.64
C MET A 497 24.00 8.80 -15.02
N GLY A 498 23.03 9.62 -14.58
CA GLY A 498 23.02 11.05 -14.83
C GLY A 498 24.22 11.78 -14.24
N ALA A 499 24.77 11.34 -13.11
CA ALA A 499 25.95 11.93 -12.47
C ALA A 499 27.20 11.78 -13.34
N GLU A 500 27.37 10.66 -14.03
CA GLU A 500 28.49 10.43 -14.95
C GLU A 500 28.51 11.41 -16.14
N TYR A 501 27.33 11.94 -16.49
CA TYR A 501 27.16 12.94 -17.55
C TYR A 501 26.99 14.37 -17.01
N GLY A 502 27.11 14.58 -15.68
CA GLY A 502 26.90 15.89 -15.03
C GLY A 502 25.45 16.36 -15.01
N LEU A 503 24.49 15.45 -15.11
CA LEU A 503 23.07 15.73 -15.24
C LEU A 503 22.25 15.30 -13.99
N ASP A 504 22.89 14.84 -12.93
CA ASP A 504 22.26 14.31 -11.70
C ASP A 504 21.31 15.30 -11.02
N LYS A 505 21.60 16.60 -11.12
CA LYS A 505 20.78 17.69 -10.55
C LYS A 505 19.61 18.11 -11.42
N LYS A 506 19.48 17.58 -12.64
CA LYS A 506 18.38 17.92 -13.53
C LYS A 506 17.09 17.23 -13.07
N PRO A 507 15.99 17.97 -12.87
CA PRO A 507 14.71 17.40 -12.39
C PRO A 507 14.19 16.26 -13.28
N VAL A 508 14.50 16.29 -14.57
CA VAL A 508 14.10 15.26 -15.52
C VAL A 508 14.69 13.89 -15.19
N ILE A 509 15.90 13.82 -14.66
CA ILE A 509 16.56 12.57 -14.24
C ILE A 509 15.76 11.90 -13.12
N GLY A 510 15.31 12.68 -12.10
CA GLY A 510 14.46 12.17 -11.05
C GLY A 510 13.12 11.63 -11.57
N LYS A 511 12.49 12.38 -12.49
CA LYS A 511 11.22 11.94 -13.12
C LYS A 511 11.37 10.68 -13.97
N MET A 512 12.49 10.49 -14.64
CA MET A 512 12.79 9.27 -15.38
C MET A 512 12.99 8.09 -14.44
N GLN A 513 13.66 8.28 -13.31
CA GLN A 513 13.80 7.26 -12.28
C GLN A 513 12.44 6.81 -11.75
N GLU A 514 11.60 7.75 -11.34
CA GLU A 514 10.25 7.49 -10.83
C GLU A 514 9.37 6.78 -11.87
N LEU A 515 9.50 7.16 -13.14
CA LEU A 515 8.79 6.51 -14.23
C LEU A 515 9.21 5.04 -14.38
N LEU A 516 10.51 4.75 -14.39
CA LEU A 516 11.03 3.37 -14.49
C LEU A 516 10.55 2.51 -13.31
N GLU A 517 10.69 3.02 -12.10
CA GLU A 517 10.23 2.34 -10.89
C GLU A 517 8.72 2.06 -10.97
N LYS A 518 7.92 3.05 -11.35
CA LYS A 518 6.47 2.90 -11.50
C LYS A 518 6.10 1.83 -12.53
N ILE A 519 6.73 1.86 -13.71
CA ILE A 519 6.46 0.87 -14.76
C ILE A 519 6.76 -0.53 -14.26
N VAL A 520 7.93 -0.74 -13.66
CA VAL A 520 8.37 -2.06 -13.20
C VAL A 520 7.49 -2.54 -12.05
N ILE A 521 7.24 -1.71 -11.04
CA ILE A 521 6.40 -2.07 -9.88
C ILE A 521 4.99 -2.48 -10.34
N GLN A 522 4.36 -1.68 -11.21
CA GLN A 522 3.02 -1.99 -11.73
C GLN A 522 2.97 -3.26 -12.59
N SER A 523 4.07 -3.58 -13.24
CA SER A 523 4.12 -4.71 -14.19
C SER A 523 4.60 -6.01 -13.55
N ALA A 524 5.44 -5.94 -12.55
CA ALA A 524 6.04 -7.10 -11.89
C ALA A 524 5.20 -7.61 -10.69
N SER A 525 4.15 -6.90 -10.30
CA SER A 525 3.26 -7.28 -9.19
C SER A 525 1.81 -7.48 -9.65
N VAL A 526 1.00 -8.13 -8.81
CA VAL A 526 -0.40 -8.50 -9.13
C VAL A 526 -1.35 -7.30 -9.17
N TYR A 527 -0.90 -6.06 -8.84
CA TYR A 527 -1.75 -4.86 -8.76
C TYR A 527 -1.20 -3.70 -9.55
#